data_99b54e4c3fcfa8bb1a8e1dde1cb71277
#
_entry.id   99b54e4c3fcfa8bb1a8e1dde1cb71277
#
_cell.length_a   1.000
_cell.length_b   1.000
_cell.length_c   1.000
_cell.angle_alpha   90.00
_cell.angle_beta   90.00
_cell.angle_gamma   90.00
#
_symmetry.space_group_name_H-M   'P 1'
#
loop_
_entity.id
_entity.type
_entity.pdbx_description
1 polymer ?
#
loop_
_entity_poly.entity_id
_entity_poly.type
_entity_poly.pdbx_seq_one_letter_code
_entity_poly.pdbx_strand_id
1 'polypeptide(L)'
;MTLRGPAALSRRGFLAGSAGLAAAGLLGGCASPTTASGATRVRIWSWLTGMDKYVAAFNAAQHEVAVELNVIASGLKGGYAQQTNALRAHNAPDILHAEYQGLPQLLTTGGLRDLTADLADLEPGCSPAAWQGVRPGGRTWAVPMDLAPMVLYYRKDLFDRHGIPVPRTWDEFRTAAQAVRAADAAARITTFPLNDGSFFAGMCWQAGDPWWRVDGGAWRVNVDGEGTLRTADYWQRMIADDLVAAVPTGDQGWIGAMHQGRLWGLLGAAWSVGTLGKSVPQDKNRWAVTTMPTWNGQPATGVQGGSAFAVSAESDVPAAAVRFLRWLSTDPAVAKIGTTFTTPFPGYLPSRAVAEKAYKGGYFLGDPVYGVLDEAARRVPDWTWGPNALGLFSTIADHLGGVKTGSTTLTAAVRQTQADAVANLRSRGLTVLEGTG
;
A
#
# COMPACT_ATOMS: atom_id res chain seq x y z
N MET A 1 20.19 14.38 -64.48
CA MET A 1 20.79 14.71 -63.17
C MET A 1 20.26 13.63 -62.20
N THR A 2 21.03 12.56 -62.06
CA THR A 2 20.59 11.30 -61.37
C THR A 2 21.21 11.29 -59.98
N LEU A 3 20.36 11.29 -58.95
CA LEU A 3 20.76 11.16 -57.55
C LEU A 3 20.95 9.70 -57.20
N ARG A 4 22.13 9.35 -56.75
CA ARG A 4 22.49 7.99 -56.23
C ARG A 4 22.02 7.89 -54.76
N GLY A 5 21.30 6.84 -54.40
CA GLY A 5 20.91 6.44 -53.05
C GLY A 5 22.07 5.75 -52.30
N PRO A 6 22.03 5.77 -50.93
CA PRO A 6 23.10 5.18 -50.11
C PRO A 6 23.08 3.64 -50.09
N ALA A 7 24.29 3.08 -50.09
CA ALA A 7 24.54 1.63 -50.10
C ALA A 7 24.18 0.97 -48.75
N ALA A 8 23.53 -0.18 -48.82
CA ALA A 8 23.20 -1.03 -47.68
C ALA A 8 24.47 -1.76 -47.15
N LEU A 9 24.76 -1.64 -45.85
CA LEU A 9 25.81 -2.40 -45.19
C LEU A 9 25.37 -3.87 -44.96
N SER A 10 26.14 -4.79 -45.47
CA SER A 10 25.85 -6.24 -45.35
C SER A 10 26.33 -6.80 -44.01
N ARG A 11 25.56 -7.79 -43.47
CA ARG A 11 25.81 -8.47 -42.19
C ARG A 11 27.15 -9.26 -42.09
N ARG A 12 27.98 -9.28 -43.10
CA ARG A 12 29.26 -10.00 -43.10
C ARG A 12 30.48 -9.17 -42.73
N GLY A 13 30.34 -7.84 -42.57
CA GLY A 13 31.44 -6.94 -42.16
C GLY A 13 31.68 -6.78 -40.67
N PHE A 14 30.86 -7.39 -39.81
CA PHE A 14 30.93 -7.15 -38.36
C PHE A 14 31.67 -8.23 -37.56
N LEU A 15 32.18 -9.29 -38.21
CA LEU A 15 32.83 -10.43 -37.53
C LEU A 15 34.34 -10.56 -37.73
N ALA A 16 35.01 -9.54 -38.19
CA ALA A 16 36.48 -9.59 -38.44
C ALA A 16 37.22 -8.45 -37.72
N GLY A 17 37.12 -8.37 -36.40
CA GLY A 17 37.81 -7.30 -35.66
C GLY A 17 37.93 -7.47 -34.14
N SER A 18 38.11 -8.74 -33.65
CA SER A 18 38.35 -8.90 -32.20
C SER A 18 39.06 -10.24 -31.91
N ALA A 19 40.32 -10.34 -32.35
CA ALA A 19 41.22 -11.36 -31.88
C ALA A 19 42.54 -10.66 -31.49
N GLY A 20 42.71 -10.37 -30.18
CA GLY A 20 43.99 -9.86 -29.65
C GLY A 20 43.76 -9.09 -28.35
N LEU A 21 43.75 -9.80 -27.23
CA LEU A 21 44.24 -9.42 -25.89
C LEU A 21 43.55 -10.31 -24.82
N ALA A 22 43.95 -11.56 -24.79
CA ALA A 22 43.67 -12.44 -23.65
C ALA A 22 45.03 -12.81 -23.04
N ALA A 23 45.33 -12.27 -21.88
CA ALA A 23 46.14 -12.87 -20.82
C ALA A 23 46.68 -11.77 -19.87
N ALA A 24 45.94 -11.45 -18.82
CA ALA A 24 46.50 -11.05 -17.50
C ALA A 24 45.31 -10.78 -16.54
N GLY A 25 45.16 -11.60 -15.47
CA GLY A 25 44.29 -11.22 -14.37
C GLY A 25 43.35 -12.28 -13.84
N LEU A 26 43.83 -13.50 -13.57
CA LEU A 26 43.17 -14.42 -12.64
C LEU A 26 43.79 -14.23 -11.26
N LEU A 27 43.34 -13.22 -10.51
CA LEU A 27 43.43 -13.04 -9.05
C LEU A 27 42.57 -11.85 -8.68
N GLY A 28 41.25 -11.99 -8.76
CA GLY A 28 40.29 -11.00 -8.30
C GLY A 28 39.40 -11.63 -7.24
N GLY A 29 39.76 -11.42 -5.97
CA GLY A 29 38.90 -11.72 -4.84
C GLY A 29 37.55 -11.00 -4.97
N CYS A 30 36.51 -11.54 -4.36
CA CYS A 30 35.18 -10.95 -4.25
C CYS A 30 35.29 -9.50 -3.70
N ALA A 31 35.40 -8.54 -4.60
CA ALA A 31 35.34 -7.14 -4.22
C ALA A 31 33.86 -6.76 -4.07
N SER A 32 33.43 -6.47 -2.84
CA SER A 32 32.15 -5.84 -2.60
C SER A 32 32.02 -4.56 -3.44
N PRO A 33 30.84 -4.23 -3.97
CA PRO A 33 30.64 -3.04 -4.80
C PRO A 33 30.88 -1.78 -3.95
N THR A 34 32.05 -1.18 -4.06
CA THR A 34 32.38 0.10 -3.41
C THR A 34 32.34 1.24 -4.42
N THR A 35 31.91 2.42 -3.97
CA THR A 35 31.98 3.67 -4.76
C THR A 35 33.43 4.15 -4.87
N ALA A 36 33.71 5.10 -5.74
CA ALA A 36 35.03 5.76 -5.83
C ALA A 36 35.46 6.41 -4.50
N SER A 37 34.54 6.64 -3.56
CA SER A 37 34.80 7.13 -2.20
C SER A 37 35.06 6.03 -1.17
N GLY A 38 35.05 4.75 -1.54
CA GLY A 38 35.18 3.62 -0.61
C GLY A 38 33.92 3.22 0.14
N ALA A 39 32.78 3.90 -0.09
CA ALA A 39 31.51 3.60 0.54
C ALA A 39 30.87 2.31 -0.02
N THR A 40 30.25 1.52 0.85
CA THR A 40 29.46 0.34 0.45
C THR A 40 28.20 0.79 -0.28
N ARG A 41 28.02 0.35 -1.52
CA ARG A 41 26.83 0.70 -2.33
C ARG A 41 25.66 -0.22 -1.99
N VAL A 42 24.47 0.37 -1.76
CA VAL A 42 23.21 -0.32 -1.53
C VAL A 42 22.18 0.17 -2.53
N ARG A 43 21.61 -0.72 -3.33
CA ARG A 43 20.57 -0.41 -4.32
C ARG A 43 19.19 -0.64 -3.73
N ILE A 44 18.30 0.34 -3.84
CA ILE A 44 16.90 0.24 -3.42
C ILE A 44 15.95 0.53 -4.56
N TRP A 45 14.94 -0.30 -4.74
CA TRP A 45 13.79 -0.02 -5.59
C TRP A 45 12.58 0.36 -4.76
N SER A 46 11.98 1.52 -5.05
CA SER A 46 10.86 2.02 -4.28
C SER A 46 9.94 2.93 -5.11
N TRP A 47 8.66 2.92 -4.76
CA TRP A 47 7.66 3.91 -5.22
C TRP A 47 7.20 4.83 -4.09
N LEU A 48 7.79 4.72 -2.89
CA LEU A 48 7.40 5.56 -1.76
C LEU A 48 7.67 7.03 -2.07
N THR A 49 6.63 7.85 -1.94
CA THR A 49 6.76 9.31 -2.14
C THR A 49 7.78 9.89 -1.16
N GLY A 50 8.77 10.62 -1.68
CA GLY A 50 9.81 11.27 -0.88
C GLY A 50 10.97 10.36 -0.49
N MET A 51 11.06 9.12 -1.03
CA MET A 51 12.21 8.23 -0.79
C MET A 51 13.53 8.89 -1.20
N ASP A 52 13.52 9.71 -2.26
CA ASP A 52 14.68 10.52 -2.68
C ASP A 52 15.22 11.42 -1.57
N LYS A 53 14.34 12.04 -0.78
CA LYS A 53 14.70 12.90 0.35
C LYS A 53 15.29 12.11 1.51
N TYR A 54 14.72 10.92 1.79
CA TYR A 54 15.27 10.03 2.81
C TYR A 54 16.65 9.53 2.42
N VAL A 55 16.82 9.07 1.18
CA VAL A 55 18.12 8.62 0.67
C VAL A 55 19.16 9.74 0.70
N ALA A 56 18.79 10.94 0.26
CA ALA A 56 19.70 12.10 0.32
C ALA A 56 20.11 12.45 1.77
N ALA A 57 19.17 12.41 2.73
CA ALA A 57 19.45 12.68 4.12
C ALA A 57 20.37 11.62 4.74
N PHE A 58 20.14 10.33 4.46
CA PHE A 58 21.01 9.25 4.94
C PHE A 58 22.44 9.37 4.38
N ASN A 59 22.56 9.57 3.07
CA ASN A 59 23.87 9.69 2.41
C ASN A 59 24.65 10.94 2.88
N ALA A 60 23.95 12.01 3.26
CA ALA A 60 24.58 13.21 3.80
C ALA A 60 25.03 13.05 5.27
N ALA A 61 24.37 12.19 6.05
CA ALA A 61 24.64 12.01 7.47
C ALA A 61 25.85 11.10 7.76
N GLN A 62 26.30 10.30 6.79
CA GLN A 62 27.41 9.36 6.94
C GLN A 62 28.02 9.04 5.57
N HIS A 63 29.24 8.44 5.55
CA HIS A 63 30.00 8.17 4.33
C HIS A 63 30.41 6.69 4.15
N GLU A 64 29.94 5.80 5.02
CA GLU A 64 30.29 4.37 4.97
C GLU A 64 29.39 3.59 4.01
N VAL A 65 28.12 4.01 3.86
CA VAL A 65 27.12 3.39 2.99
C VAL A 65 26.55 4.45 2.04
N ALA A 66 26.54 4.14 0.75
CA ALA A 66 25.91 4.96 -0.28
C ALA A 66 24.67 4.26 -0.81
N VAL A 67 23.48 4.80 -0.52
CA VAL A 67 22.21 4.26 -1.01
C VAL A 67 21.87 4.88 -2.37
N GLU A 68 21.53 4.02 -3.34
CA GLU A 68 21.14 4.41 -4.69
C GLU A 68 19.68 4.03 -4.92
N LEU A 69 18.82 5.05 -5.13
CA LEU A 69 17.40 4.86 -5.38
C LEU A 69 17.11 4.66 -6.87
N ASN A 70 16.39 3.60 -7.19
CA ASN A 70 15.68 3.46 -8.45
C ASN A 70 14.17 3.57 -8.18
N VAL A 71 13.54 4.62 -8.69
CA VAL A 71 12.08 4.81 -8.59
C VAL A 71 11.40 3.89 -9.60
N ILE A 72 10.51 3.03 -9.11
CA ILE A 72 9.74 2.10 -9.92
C ILE A 72 8.25 2.42 -9.88
N ALA A 73 7.45 1.79 -10.75
CA ALA A 73 6.00 1.90 -10.72
C ALA A 73 5.45 1.40 -9.37
N SER A 74 4.33 1.97 -8.92
CA SER A 74 3.70 1.51 -7.68
C SER A 74 3.16 0.08 -7.81
N GLY A 75 3.20 -0.66 -6.74
CA GLY A 75 2.72 -2.01 -6.51
C GLY A 75 1.97 -2.69 -7.66
N LEU A 76 0.66 -2.63 -7.65
CA LEU A 76 -0.22 -3.23 -8.69
C LEU A 76 -0.08 -2.58 -10.08
N LYS A 77 0.53 -1.40 -10.20
CA LYS A 77 0.79 -0.75 -11.51
C LYS A 77 2.08 -1.25 -12.17
N GLY A 78 2.61 -2.40 -11.75
CA GLY A 78 3.76 -3.07 -12.35
C GLY A 78 4.96 -3.26 -11.41
N GLY A 79 5.04 -2.55 -10.28
CA GLY A 79 6.16 -2.62 -9.35
C GLY A 79 6.38 -4.02 -8.77
N TYR A 80 5.32 -4.71 -8.38
CA TYR A 80 5.43 -6.09 -7.89
C TYR A 80 5.87 -7.07 -8.98
N ALA A 81 5.37 -6.92 -10.20
CA ALA A 81 5.79 -7.76 -11.32
C ALA A 81 7.28 -7.56 -11.61
N GLN A 82 7.74 -6.30 -11.64
CA GLN A 82 9.15 -5.96 -11.84
C GLN A 82 10.03 -6.59 -10.77
N GLN A 83 9.69 -6.45 -9.49
CA GLN A 83 10.46 -7.01 -8.37
C GLN A 83 10.45 -8.55 -8.38
N THR A 84 9.29 -9.17 -8.61
CA THR A 84 9.16 -10.63 -8.69
C THR A 84 10.00 -11.20 -9.82
N ASN A 85 10.00 -10.56 -10.99
CA ASN A 85 10.80 -10.97 -12.13
C ASN A 85 12.31 -10.81 -11.86
N ALA A 86 12.71 -9.72 -11.20
CA ALA A 86 14.10 -9.48 -10.84
C ALA A 86 14.63 -10.53 -9.85
N LEU A 87 13.82 -10.87 -8.83
CA LEU A 87 14.16 -11.94 -7.88
C LEU A 87 14.31 -13.30 -8.58
N ARG A 88 13.40 -13.66 -9.48
CA ARG A 88 13.47 -14.91 -10.25
C ARG A 88 14.64 -14.96 -11.23
N ALA A 89 15.05 -13.80 -11.72
CA ALA A 89 16.17 -13.67 -12.66
C ALA A 89 17.52 -13.48 -11.95
N HIS A 90 17.57 -13.56 -10.63
CA HIS A 90 18.78 -13.34 -9.82
C HIS A 90 19.45 -11.98 -10.11
N ASN A 91 18.63 -10.94 -10.30
CA ASN A 91 19.07 -9.58 -10.61
C ASN A 91 18.26 -8.53 -9.83
N ALA A 92 17.88 -8.85 -8.61
CA ALA A 92 17.16 -7.95 -7.73
C ALA A 92 18.09 -6.87 -7.13
N PRO A 93 17.56 -5.69 -6.69
CA PRO A 93 18.31 -4.77 -5.86
C PRO A 93 18.55 -5.37 -4.46
N ASP A 94 19.37 -4.71 -3.65
CA ASP A 94 19.60 -5.12 -2.27
C ASP A 94 18.35 -4.96 -1.41
N ILE A 95 17.56 -3.91 -1.67
CA ILE A 95 16.34 -3.58 -0.93
C ILE A 95 15.15 -3.46 -1.89
N LEU A 96 14.06 -4.14 -1.53
CA LEU A 96 12.79 -4.13 -2.24
C LEU A 96 11.72 -3.45 -1.40
N HIS A 97 10.93 -2.57 -2.02
CA HIS A 97 9.73 -2.02 -1.39
C HIS A 97 8.61 -3.05 -1.45
N ALA A 98 8.03 -3.36 -0.33
CA ALA A 98 6.85 -4.20 -0.22
C ALA A 98 5.78 -3.49 0.61
N GLU A 99 4.52 -3.62 0.21
CA GLU A 99 3.41 -3.38 1.12
C GLU A 99 3.12 -4.70 1.84
N TYR A 100 2.48 -4.65 3.00
CA TYR A 100 2.23 -5.86 3.80
C TYR A 100 1.52 -6.96 3.01
N GLN A 101 0.55 -6.60 2.16
CA GLN A 101 -0.17 -7.54 1.29
C GLN A 101 0.69 -8.11 0.15
N GLY A 102 1.76 -7.42 -0.23
CA GLY A 102 2.68 -7.85 -1.29
C GLY A 102 3.80 -8.76 -0.82
N LEU A 103 4.12 -8.71 0.46
CA LEU A 103 5.23 -9.47 1.04
C LEU A 103 5.10 -10.99 0.85
N PRO A 104 3.92 -11.64 1.05
CA PRO A 104 3.76 -13.06 0.79
C PRO A 104 4.07 -13.47 -0.65
N GLN A 105 3.73 -12.63 -1.65
CA GLN A 105 4.04 -12.92 -3.04
C GLN A 105 5.56 -12.89 -3.29
N LEU A 106 6.27 -11.91 -2.76
CA LEU A 106 7.73 -11.84 -2.88
C LEU A 106 8.39 -13.04 -2.19
N LEU A 107 7.86 -13.49 -1.04
CA LEU A 107 8.35 -14.68 -0.33
C LEU A 107 8.24 -15.95 -1.17
N THR A 108 7.22 -16.09 -2.04
CA THR A 108 7.09 -17.28 -2.91
C THR A 108 8.22 -17.44 -3.91
N THR A 109 9.03 -16.40 -4.13
CA THR A 109 10.22 -16.48 -5.01
C THR A 109 11.41 -17.15 -4.33
N GLY A 110 11.42 -17.26 -2.98
CA GLY A 110 12.59 -17.68 -2.21
C GLY A 110 13.70 -16.61 -2.14
N GLY A 111 13.49 -15.44 -2.75
CA GLY A 111 14.52 -14.41 -2.93
C GLY A 111 14.63 -13.38 -1.80
N LEU A 112 13.93 -13.55 -0.69
CA LEU A 112 14.02 -12.64 0.46
C LEU A 112 14.86 -13.21 1.59
N ARG A 113 15.61 -12.34 2.25
CA ARG A 113 16.44 -12.67 3.44
C ARG A 113 15.57 -12.69 4.69
N ASP A 114 15.79 -13.72 5.54
CA ASP A 114 15.24 -13.75 6.89
C ASP A 114 15.98 -12.73 7.77
N LEU A 115 15.23 -11.77 8.30
CA LEU A 115 15.74 -10.67 9.14
C LEU A 115 15.40 -10.86 10.62
N THR A 116 14.94 -12.04 11.03
CA THR A 116 14.44 -12.29 12.40
C THR A 116 15.49 -11.95 13.45
N ALA A 117 16.74 -12.38 13.25
CA ALA A 117 17.82 -12.07 14.18
C ALA A 117 18.29 -10.60 14.09
N ASP A 118 18.25 -10.02 12.87
CA ASP A 118 18.72 -8.67 12.61
C ASP A 118 17.80 -7.58 13.19
N LEU A 119 16.51 -7.92 13.47
CA LEU A 119 15.46 -6.94 13.82
C LEU A 119 14.72 -7.26 15.13
N ALA A 120 15.12 -8.29 15.88
CA ALA A 120 14.40 -8.71 17.10
C ALA A 120 14.24 -7.59 18.13
N ASP A 121 15.21 -6.70 18.23
CA ASP A 121 15.21 -5.55 19.15
C ASP A 121 14.24 -4.43 18.72
N LEU A 122 13.75 -4.42 17.49
CA LEU A 122 12.77 -3.42 17.02
C LEU A 122 11.33 -3.78 17.42
N GLU A 123 11.02 -5.07 17.65
CA GLU A 123 9.68 -5.55 17.94
C GLU A 123 8.98 -4.77 19.05
N PRO A 124 9.61 -4.52 20.24
CA PRO A 124 8.93 -3.83 21.33
C PRO A 124 8.55 -2.37 21.01
N GLY A 125 9.24 -1.77 20.02
CA GLY A 125 8.97 -0.39 19.58
C GLY A 125 7.97 -0.28 18.44
N CYS A 126 7.59 -1.38 17.80
CA CYS A 126 6.65 -1.37 16.67
C CYS A 126 5.19 -1.49 17.13
N SER A 127 4.27 -0.92 16.39
CA SER A 127 2.85 -1.21 16.60
C SER A 127 2.57 -2.68 16.25
N PRO A 128 1.70 -3.40 17.01
CA PRO A 128 1.44 -4.82 16.78
C PRO A 128 1.03 -5.14 15.34
N ALA A 129 0.11 -4.37 14.77
CA ALA A 129 -0.35 -4.57 13.39
C ALA A 129 0.76 -4.41 12.35
N ALA A 130 1.65 -3.42 12.51
CA ALA A 130 2.78 -3.23 11.60
C ALA A 130 3.81 -4.37 11.72
N TRP A 131 4.09 -4.80 12.95
CA TRP A 131 5.03 -5.89 13.19
C TRP A 131 4.51 -7.24 12.69
N GLN A 132 3.23 -7.53 12.96
CA GLN A 132 2.58 -8.74 12.44
C GLN A 132 2.59 -8.77 10.91
N GLY A 133 2.38 -7.63 10.25
CA GLY A 133 2.35 -7.52 8.79
C GLY A 133 3.67 -7.91 8.11
N VAL A 134 4.82 -7.84 8.80
CA VAL A 134 6.13 -8.23 8.27
C VAL A 134 6.57 -9.63 8.70
N ARG A 135 5.72 -10.41 9.40
CA ARG A 135 6.06 -11.72 9.98
C ARG A 135 5.28 -12.93 9.41
N PRO A 136 5.10 -13.07 8.11
CA PRO A 136 4.54 -14.29 7.56
C PRO A 136 5.27 -15.54 8.05
N GLY A 137 4.54 -16.55 8.56
CA GLY A 137 5.13 -17.78 9.06
C GLY A 137 5.97 -17.63 10.34
N GLY A 138 5.79 -16.54 11.10
CA GLY A 138 6.47 -16.29 12.37
C GLY A 138 7.92 -15.77 12.23
N ARG A 139 8.44 -15.57 11.02
CA ARG A 139 9.75 -15.00 10.74
C ARG A 139 9.62 -13.57 10.24
N THR A 140 10.57 -12.72 10.60
CA THR A 140 10.59 -11.32 10.16
C THR A 140 11.28 -11.19 8.80
N TRP A 141 10.56 -10.70 7.79
CA TRP A 141 11.02 -10.63 6.40
C TRP A 141 11.23 -9.22 5.88
N ALA A 142 10.77 -8.21 6.63
CA ALA A 142 10.89 -6.82 6.23
C ALA A 142 10.95 -5.90 7.45
N VAL A 143 11.42 -4.67 7.25
CA VAL A 143 11.32 -3.58 8.22
C VAL A 143 10.02 -2.82 7.95
N PRO A 144 9.10 -2.68 8.92
CA PRO A 144 7.89 -1.90 8.74
C PRO A 144 8.23 -0.41 8.68
N MET A 145 7.70 0.29 7.68
CA MET A 145 7.88 1.75 7.54
C MET A 145 6.69 2.52 8.11
N ASP A 146 5.50 2.24 7.62
CA ASP A 146 4.27 2.92 8.04
C ASP A 146 3.10 1.95 8.18
N LEU A 147 2.04 2.40 8.83
CA LEU A 147 0.76 1.71 8.90
C LEU A 147 -0.29 2.61 8.26
N ALA A 148 -1.27 1.99 7.62
CA ALA A 148 -2.29 2.71 6.86
C ALA A 148 -3.72 2.39 7.34
N PRO A 149 -4.07 2.70 8.62
CA PRO A 149 -5.42 2.50 9.12
C PRO A 149 -6.39 3.40 8.34
N MET A 150 -7.58 2.86 8.05
CA MET A 150 -8.63 3.59 7.36
C MET A 150 -9.41 4.47 8.35
N VAL A 151 -9.80 5.66 7.87
CA VAL A 151 -10.57 6.66 8.61
C VAL A 151 -11.56 7.34 7.68
N LEU A 152 -12.48 8.13 8.23
CA LEU A 152 -13.37 8.99 7.47
C LEU A 152 -12.86 10.43 7.53
N TYR A 153 -12.47 10.96 6.37
CA TYR A 153 -12.28 12.40 6.15
C TYR A 153 -13.58 13.00 5.65
N TYR A 154 -13.99 14.17 6.14
CA TYR A 154 -15.25 14.79 5.74
C TYR A 154 -15.16 16.31 5.69
N ARG A 155 -15.98 16.93 4.86
CA ARG A 155 -16.15 18.38 4.73
C ARG A 155 -16.95 18.92 5.92
N LYS A 156 -16.21 19.22 7.00
CA LYS A 156 -16.80 19.72 8.24
C LYS A 156 -17.63 21.01 8.00
N ASP A 157 -17.13 21.91 7.16
CA ASP A 157 -17.82 23.14 6.80
C ASP A 157 -19.19 22.89 6.15
N LEU A 158 -19.32 21.84 5.31
CA LEU A 158 -20.57 21.48 4.67
C LEU A 158 -21.49 20.70 5.62
N PHE A 159 -20.96 19.78 6.40
CA PHE A 159 -21.72 19.06 7.42
C PHE A 159 -22.34 20.02 8.44
N ASP A 160 -21.55 20.97 8.96
CA ASP A 160 -22.04 21.99 9.92
C ASP A 160 -23.08 22.90 9.27
N ARG A 161 -22.84 23.38 8.04
CA ARG A 161 -23.78 24.25 7.29
C ARG A 161 -25.16 23.64 7.11
N HIS A 162 -25.20 22.33 6.83
CA HIS A 162 -26.43 21.61 6.54
C HIS A 162 -26.98 20.82 7.74
N GLY A 163 -26.36 20.96 8.94
CA GLY A 163 -26.78 20.28 10.14
C GLY A 163 -26.67 18.75 10.07
N ILE A 164 -25.71 18.22 9.29
CA ILE A 164 -25.51 16.78 9.11
C ILE A 164 -24.61 16.28 10.25
N PRO A 165 -25.08 15.36 11.10
CA PRO A 165 -24.26 14.77 12.14
C PRO A 165 -23.11 13.92 11.55
N VAL A 166 -21.96 13.92 12.25
CA VAL A 166 -20.83 13.03 11.88
C VAL A 166 -21.22 11.59 12.21
N PRO A 167 -21.25 10.67 11.21
CA PRO A 167 -21.74 9.32 11.39
C PRO A 167 -20.76 8.46 12.21
N ARG A 168 -21.28 7.69 13.16
CA ARG A 168 -20.54 6.75 14.02
C ARG A 168 -20.78 5.30 13.65
N THR A 169 -21.91 5.03 12.98
CA THR A 169 -22.32 3.71 12.48
C THR A 169 -22.57 3.75 10.97
N TRP A 170 -22.55 2.60 10.32
CA TRP A 170 -22.86 2.52 8.90
C TRP A 170 -24.31 2.92 8.58
N ASP A 171 -25.25 2.72 9.51
CA ASP A 171 -26.62 3.19 9.36
C ASP A 171 -26.70 4.72 9.42
N GLU A 172 -25.98 5.34 10.37
CA GLU A 172 -25.84 6.80 10.42
C GLU A 172 -25.11 7.34 9.19
N PHE A 173 -24.13 6.61 8.65
CA PHE A 173 -23.44 7.01 7.42
C PHE A 173 -24.40 7.04 6.22
N ARG A 174 -25.29 6.05 6.10
CA ARG A 174 -26.32 6.06 5.06
C ARG A 174 -27.29 7.22 5.24
N THR A 175 -27.73 7.52 6.46
CA THR A 175 -28.57 8.67 6.78
C THR A 175 -27.88 9.99 6.42
N ALA A 176 -26.61 10.14 6.77
CA ALA A 176 -25.80 11.30 6.38
C ALA A 176 -25.66 11.41 4.85
N ALA A 177 -25.49 10.29 4.14
CA ALA A 177 -25.42 10.27 2.68
C ALA A 177 -26.73 10.75 2.03
N GLN A 178 -27.88 10.35 2.56
CA GLN A 178 -29.18 10.84 2.13
C GLN A 178 -29.33 12.36 2.36
N ALA A 179 -28.86 12.85 3.51
CA ALA A 179 -28.87 14.28 3.83
C ALA A 179 -27.94 15.07 2.89
N VAL A 180 -26.75 14.55 2.57
CA VAL A 180 -25.84 15.16 1.59
C VAL A 180 -26.53 15.28 0.22
N ARG A 181 -27.17 14.20 -0.24
CA ARG A 181 -27.87 14.15 -1.51
C ARG A 181 -29.07 15.09 -1.58
N ALA A 182 -29.78 15.27 -0.45
CA ALA A 182 -30.89 16.21 -0.33
C ALA A 182 -30.40 17.67 -0.28
N ALA A 183 -29.27 17.94 0.34
CA ALA A 183 -28.69 19.28 0.41
C ALA A 183 -28.12 19.75 -0.93
N ASP A 184 -27.52 18.85 -1.69
CA ASP A 184 -26.98 19.09 -3.04
C ASP A 184 -27.16 17.84 -3.91
N ALA A 185 -28.05 17.96 -4.91
CA ALA A 185 -28.33 16.87 -5.85
C ALA A 185 -27.11 16.39 -6.66
N ALA A 186 -26.06 17.19 -6.81
CA ALA A 186 -24.83 16.80 -7.48
C ALA A 186 -23.80 16.19 -6.52
N ALA A 187 -23.97 16.33 -5.21
CA ALA A 187 -23.04 15.85 -4.20
C ALA A 187 -23.25 14.37 -3.83
N ARG A 188 -22.17 13.74 -3.40
CA ARG A 188 -22.15 12.39 -2.80
C ARG A 188 -21.33 12.42 -1.53
N ILE A 189 -21.72 11.58 -0.57
CA ILE A 189 -21.00 11.53 0.71
C ILE A 189 -19.55 11.05 0.54
N THR A 190 -19.29 10.15 -0.40
CA THR A 190 -17.95 9.60 -0.70
C THR A 190 -17.93 8.92 -2.07
N THR A 191 -16.78 8.36 -2.42
CA THR A 191 -16.64 7.41 -3.53
C THR A 191 -16.63 5.98 -3.05
N PHE A 192 -17.09 5.05 -3.91
CA PHE A 192 -16.82 3.63 -3.80
C PHE A 192 -16.08 3.18 -5.06
N PRO A 193 -14.74 2.99 -4.99
CA PRO A 193 -13.93 2.68 -6.16
C PRO A 193 -14.09 1.21 -6.55
N LEU A 194 -14.88 0.93 -7.60
CA LEU A 194 -15.14 -0.43 -8.09
C LEU A 194 -13.90 -1.13 -8.69
N ASN A 195 -12.81 -0.42 -8.89
CA ASN A 195 -11.56 -0.94 -9.43
C ASN A 195 -10.45 -1.06 -8.38
N ASP A 196 -10.75 -0.92 -7.09
CA ASP A 196 -9.78 -1.01 -6.01
C ASP A 196 -10.13 -2.14 -5.04
N GLY A 197 -9.59 -3.34 -5.32
CA GLY A 197 -9.77 -4.51 -4.47
C GLY A 197 -9.13 -4.34 -3.08
N SER A 198 -8.10 -3.51 -2.94
CA SER A 198 -7.47 -3.27 -1.63
C SER A 198 -8.35 -2.40 -0.73
N PHE A 199 -9.05 -1.42 -1.30
CA PHE A 199 -10.06 -0.65 -0.59
C PHE A 199 -11.20 -1.55 -0.10
N PHE A 200 -11.73 -2.39 -1.01
CA PHE A 200 -12.80 -3.31 -0.64
C PHE A 200 -12.38 -4.31 0.43
N ALA A 201 -11.17 -4.87 0.32
CA ALA A 201 -10.61 -5.75 1.36
C ALA A 201 -10.51 -5.05 2.72
N GLY A 202 -10.07 -3.78 2.76
CA GLY A 202 -10.03 -2.99 4.00
C GLY A 202 -11.41 -2.79 4.63
N MET A 203 -12.45 -2.59 3.81
CA MET A 203 -13.84 -2.50 4.28
C MET A 203 -14.35 -3.82 4.87
N CYS A 204 -14.01 -4.95 4.24
CA CYS A 204 -14.34 -6.29 4.71
C CYS A 204 -13.55 -6.67 5.97
N TRP A 205 -12.29 -6.26 6.05
CA TRP A 205 -11.46 -6.41 7.24
C TRP A 205 -12.10 -5.74 8.46
N GLN A 206 -12.56 -4.51 8.29
CA GLN A 206 -13.32 -3.79 9.32
C GLN A 206 -14.60 -4.54 9.75
N ALA A 207 -15.25 -5.24 8.83
CA ALA A 207 -16.46 -6.02 9.10
C ALA A 207 -16.20 -7.33 9.87
N GLY A 208 -14.92 -7.67 10.13
CA GLY A 208 -14.52 -8.81 10.96
C GLY A 208 -14.26 -10.09 10.18
N ASP A 209 -14.24 -10.05 8.84
CA ASP A 209 -13.96 -11.23 8.01
C ASP A 209 -12.50 -11.28 7.55
N PRO A 210 -11.64 -12.08 8.18
CA PRO A 210 -10.34 -12.38 7.62
C PRO A 210 -10.52 -13.30 6.40
N TRP A 211 -10.04 -12.83 5.24
CA TRP A 211 -10.17 -13.60 3.99
C TRP A 211 -9.27 -14.83 3.93
N TRP A 212 -8.22 -14.85 4.75
CA TRP A 212 -7.29 -15.98 4.82
C TRP A 212 -6.98 -16.34 6.26
N ARG A 213 -6.91 -17.64 6.52
CA ARG A 213 -6.36 -18.23 7.75
C ARG A 213 -5.51 -19.42 7.39
N VAL A 214 -4.56 -19.76 8.25
CA VAL A 214 -3.82 -21.03 8.20
C VAL A 214 -4.36 -21.91 9.30
N ASP A 215 -4.78 -23.12 8.94
CA ASP A 215 -5.37 -24.10 9.85
C ASP A 215 -4.73 -25.47 9.57
N GLY A 216 -3.97 -26.00 10.53
CA GLY A 216 -3.28 -27.27 10.37
C GLY A 216 -2.32 -27.36 9.18
N GLY A 217 -1.74 -26.24 8.73
CA GLY A 217 -0.88 -26.17 7.55
C GLY A 217 -1.64 -26.04 6.21
N ALA A 218 -2.95 -25.98 6.24
CA ALA A 218 -3.80 -25.72 5.08
C ALA A 218 -4.31 -24.27 5.08
N TRP A 219 -4.65 -23.76 3.92
CA TRP A 219 -5.27 -22.45 3.77
C TRP A 219 -6.78 -22.55 3.88
N ARG A 220 -7.36 -21.69 4.67
CA ARG A 220 -8.80 -21.44 4.66
C ARG A 220 -9.03 -20.09 3.97
N VAL A 221 -9.86 -20.10 2.93
CA VAL A 221 -10.24 -18.91 2.16
C VAL A 221 -11.69 -18.58 2.48
N ASN A 222 -11.98 -17.36 2.88
CA ASN A 222 -13.29 -16.89 3.35
C ASN A 222 -13.63 -15.50 2.77
N VAL A 223 -13.46 -15.33 1.45
CA VAL A 223 -13.77 -14.04 0.78
C VAL A 223 -15.26 -13.77 0.81
N ASP A 224 -16.11 -14.79 0.78
CA ASP A 224 -17.57 -14.70 0.83
C ASP A 224 -18.17 -14.92 2.23
N GLY A 225 -17.40 -14.61 3.27
CA GLY A 225 -17.86 -14.63 4.64
C GLY A 225 -19.00 -13.62 4.92
N GLU A 226 -19.66 -13.80 6.06
CA GLU A 226 -20.85 -13.02 6.43
C GLU A 226 -20.59 -11.51 6.44
N GLY A 227 -19.48 -11.05 7.04
CA GLY A 227 -19.12 -9.65 7.10
C GLY A 227 -18.80 -9.05 5.73
N THR A 228 -18.15 -9.82 4.84
CA THR A 228 -17.89 -9.42 3.46
C THR A 228 -19.18 -9.32 2.66
N LEU A 229 -20.08 -10.30 2.77
CA LEU A 229 -21.38 -10.27 2.09
C LEU A 229 -22.26 -9.12 2.60
N ARG A 230 -22.26 -8.86 3.91
CA ARG A 230 -22.94 -7.70 4.50
C ARG A 230 -22.36 -6.39 3.97
N THR A 231 -21.04 -6.28 3.86
CA THR A 231 -20.36 -5.11 3.29
C THR A 231 -20.76 -4.92 1.82
N ALA A 232 -20.75 -6.00 1.03
CA ALA A 232 -21.14 -5.97 -0.37
C ALA A 232 -22.59 -5.51 -0.55
N ASP A 233 -23.54 -6.07 0.23
CA ASP A 233 -24.95 -5.71 0.18
C ASP A 233 -25.19 -4.25 0.60
N TYR A 234 -24.50 -3.76 1.63
CA TYR A 234 -24.60 -2.37 2.05
C TYR A 234 -24.15 -1.41 0.93
N TRP A 235 -22.98 -1.63 0.34
CA TRP A 235 -22.45 -0.77 -0.71
C TRP A 235 -23.24 -0.90 -2.03
N GLN A 236 -23.78 -2.09 -2.31
CA GLN A 236 -24.71 -2.25 -3.45
C GLN A 236 -25.92 -1.32 -3.31
N ARG A 237 -26.51 -1.23 -2.11
CA ARG A 237 -27.63 -0.30 -1.85
C ARG A 237 -27.20 1.16 -1.94
N MET A 238 -26.02 1.51 -1.39
CA MET A 238 -25.49 2.87 -1.47
C MET A 238 -25.28 3.33 -2.92
N ILE A 239 -24.85 2.41 -3.81
CA ILE A 239 -24.67 2.67 -5.25
C ILE A 239 -26.04 2.77 -5.93
N ALA A 240 -26.96 1.85 -5.67
CA ALA A 240 -28.29 1.83 -6.28
C ALA A 240 -29.14 3.07 -5.94
N ASP A 241 -29.00 3.56 -4.70
CA ASP A 241 -29.68 4.77 -4.21
C ASP A 241 -28.95 6.07 -4.63
N ASP A 242 -27.89 5.98 -5.43
CA ASP A 242 -27.08 7.12 -5.91
C ASP A 242 -26.54 7.99 -4.77
N LEU A 243 -26.14 7.36 -3.66
CA LEU A 243 -25.61 8.02 -2.45
C LEU A 243 -24.08 8.14 -2.45
N VAL A 244 -23.39 7.38 -3.32
CA VAL A 244 -21.93 7.37 -3.49
C VAL A 244 -21.56 7.44 -4.96
N ALA A 245 -20.39 8.00 -5.24
CA ALA A 245 -19.86 8.05 -6.60
C ALA A 245 -19.05 6.77 -6.91
N ALA A 246 -19.49 6.00 -7.90
CA ALA A 246 -18.78 4.81 -8.36
C ALA A 246 -17.65 5.19 -9.33
N VAL A 247 -16.65 5.91 -8.85
CA VAL A 247 -15.48 6.40 -9.62
C VAL A 247 -14.18 5.99 -8.94
N PRO A 248 -13.12 5.71 -9.71
CA PRO A 248 -11.81 5.40 -9.16
C PRO A 248 -11.24 6.56 -8.35
N THR A 249 -10.71 6.26 -7.17
CA THR A 249 -10.03 7.28 -6.35
C THR A 249 -8.73 7.72 -7.03
N GLY A 250 -8.55 9.05 -7.12
CA GLY A 250 -7.34 9.66 -7.67
C GLY A 250 -7.30 9.78 -9.21
N ASP A 251 -8.34 9.36 -9.93
CA ASP A 251 -8.46 9.64 -11.36
C ASP A 251 -8.93 11.07 -11.64
N GLN A 252 -8.98 11.47 -12.92
CA GLN A 252 -9.40 12.83 -13.32
C GLN A 252 -10.87 13.12 -12.94
N GLY A 253 -11.74 12.11 -13.00
CA GLY A 253 -13.13 12.25 -12.60
C GLY A 253 -13.29 12.51 -11.11
N TRP A 254 -12.54 11.77 -10.29
CA TRP A 254 -12.47 11.97 -8.85
C TRP A 254 -11.89 13.35 -8.49
N ILE A 255 -10.75 13.72 -9.09
CA ILE A 255 -10.12 15.03 -8.88
C ILE A 255 -11.09 16.14 -9.25
N GLY A 256 -11.76 16.03 -10.40
CA GLY A 256 -12.78 16.99 -10.83
C GLY A 256 -13.96 17.10 -9.87
N ALA A 257 -14.47 15.98 -9.36
CA ALA A 257 -15.55 15.97 -8.37
C ALA A 257 -15.12 16.60 -7.03
N MET A 258 -13.90 16.35 -6.59
CA MET A 258 -13.32 16.99 -5.39
C MET A 258 -13.20 18.51 -5.57
N HIS A 259 -12.64 18.99 -6.71
CA HIS A 259 -12.50 20.41 -7.01
C HIS A 259 -13.84 21.15 -7.09
N GLN A 260 -14.88 20.47 -7.55
CA GLN A 260 -16.23 21.02 -7.67
C GLN A 260 -17.03 20.93 -6.35
N GLY A 261 -16.43 20.41 -5.28
CA GLY A 261 -17.10 20.23 -3.99
C GLY A 261 -18.23 19.19 -4.02
N ARG A 262 -18.21 18.25 -4.97
CA ARG A 262 -19.23 17.20 -5.12
C ARG A 262 -18.98 15.98 -4.24
N LEU A 263 -17.80 15.83 -3.66
CA LEU A 263 -17.47 14.78 -2.70
C LEU A 263 -17.29 15.42 -1.32
N TRP A 264 -18.19 15.06 -0.40
CA TRP A 264 -18.20 15.65 0.94
C TRP A 264 -17.46 14.81 1.96
N GLY A 265 -16.98 13.64 1.59
CA GLY A 265 -16.16 12.78 2.40
C GLY A 265 -15.27 11.88 1.56
N LEU A 266 -14.31 11.28 2.24
CA LEU A 266 -13.38 10.29 1.73
C LEU A 266 -13.16 9.23 2.80
N LEU A 267 -13.52 8.00 2.51
CA LEU A 267 -13.03 6.83 3.24
C LEU A 267 -11.66 6.48 2.69
N GLY A 268 -10.65 6.51 3.52
CA GLY A 268 -9.29 6.29 3.06
C GLY A 268 -8.31 6.10 4.21
N ALA A 269 -7.10 5.69 3.87
CA ALA A 269 -6.08 5.40 4.85
C ALA A 269 -5.28 6.65 5.28
N ALA A 270 -4.36 6.48 6.22
CA ALA A 270 -3.53 7.56 6.75
C ALA A 270 -2.85 8.41 5.67
N TRP A 271 -2.39 7.81 4.57
CA TRP A 271 -1.76 8.52 3.44
C TRP A 271 -2.70 9.50 2.70
N SER A 272 -4.02 9.37 2.89
CA SER A 272 -5.02 10.27 2.27
C SER A 272 -4.90 11.71 2.78
N VAL A 273 -4.30 11.94 3.94
CA VAL A 273 -3.98 13.29 4.46
C VAL A 273 -3.15 14.07 3.44
N GLY A 274 -2.06 13.47 2.96
CA GLY A 274 -1.22 14.08 1.94
C GLY A 274 -1.91 14.18 0.58
N THR A 275 -2.76 13.22 0.23
CA THR A 275 -3.53 13.22 -1.01
C THR A 275 -4.53 14.38 -1.04
N LEU A 276 -5.31 14.58 0.02
CA LEU A 276 -6.25 15.70 0.13
C LEU A 276 -5.55 17.05 0.05
N GLY A 277 -4.46 17.22 0.80
CA GLY A 277 -3.69 18.47 0.77
C GLY A 277 -3.10 18.84 -0.59
N LYS A 278 -2.78 17.85 -1.42
CA LYS A 278 -2.29 18.04 -2.80
C LYS A 278 -3.42 18.21 -3.81
N SER A 279 -4.49 17.42 -3.69
CA SER A 279 -5.58 17.40 -4.67
C SER A 279 -6.52 18.60 -4.53
N VAL A 280 -6.79 19.04 -3.30
CA VAL A 280 -7.71 20.18 -3.04
C VAL A 280 -7.11 21.16 -2.03
N PRO A 281 -5.96 21.80 -2.34
CA PRO A 281 -5.28 22.72 -1.43
C PRO A 281 -6.15 23.93 -1.04
N GLN A 282 -7.10 24.33 -1.90
CA GLN A 282 -8.06 25.42 -1.66
C GLN A 282 -9.07 25.10 -0.54
N ASP A 283 -9.23 23.82 -0.19
CA ASP A 283 -10.14 23.37 0.88
C ASP A 283 -9.47 23.25 2.25
N LYS A 284 -8.29 23.85 2.39
CA LYS A 284 -7.61 23.99 3.67
C LYS A 284 -8.55 24.55 4.74
N ASN A 285 -8.54 23.97 5.94
CA ASN A 285 -9.43 24.30 7.06
C ASN A 285 -10.93 24.05 6.83
N ARG A 286 -11.29 23.21 5.83
CA ARG A 286 -12.68 22.80 5.57
C ARG A 286 -12.92 21.32 5.88
N TRP A 287 -11.86 20.53 5.92
CA TRP A 287 -11.92 19.10 6.18
C TRP A 287 -11.63 18.80 7.67
N ALA A 288 -12.30 17.77 8.18
CA ALA A 288 -11.98 17.13 9.44
C ALA A 288 -11.80 15.64 9.24
N VAL A 289 -11.29 14.94 10.27
CA VAL A 289 -11.08 13.51 10.28
C VAL A 289 -11.74 12.87 11.49
N THR A 290 -12.30 11.69 11.33
CA THR A 290 -12.86 10.87 12.40
C THR A 290 -12.60 9.39 12.11
N THR A 291 -12.76 8.53 13.11
CA THR A 291 -12.68 7.08 12.90
C THR A 291 -13.75 6.60 11.92
N MET A 292 -13.53 5.43 11.30
CA MET A 292 -14.54 4.80 10.43
C MET A 292 -15.86 4.61 11.17
N PRO A 293 -17.02 4.73 10.50
CA PRO A 293 -18.28 4.23 11.01
C PRO A 293 -18.19 2.73 11.34
N THR A 294 -18.90 2.27 12.35
CA THR A 294 -18.78 0.90 12.84
C THR A 294 -20.01 0.05 12.52
N TRP A 295 -19.80 -1.26 12.39
CA TRP A 295 -20.88 -2.23 12.40
C TRP A 295 -21.28 -2.52 13.86
N ASN A 296 -22.58 -2.47 14.17
CA ASN A 296 -23.11 -2.82 15.48
C ASN A 296 -22.43 -2.13 16.68
N GLY A 297 -21.89 -0.93 16.47
CA GLY A 297 -21.20 -0.17 17.52
C GLY A 297 -19.84 -0.76 17.97
N GLN A 298 -19.38 -1.85 17.38
CA GLN A 298 -18.07 -2.43 17.70
C GLN A 298 -16.95 -1.67 16.97
N PRO A 299 -16.03 -1.03 17.71
CA PRO A 299 -14.95 -0.28 17.11
C PRO A 299 -13.97 -1.19 16.37
N ALA A 300 -13.91 -1.05 15.05
CA ALA A 300 -12.95 -1.74 14.20
C ALA A 300 -12.59 -0.84 13.01
N THR A 301 -11.41 -1.02 12.44
CA THR A 301 -11.02 -0.39 11.19
C THR A 301 -10.21 -1.36 10.32
N GLY A 302 -10.29 -1.18 9.02
CA GLY A 302 -9.41 -1.89 8.09
C GLY A 302 -8.11 -1.13 7.85
N VAL A 303 -7.26 -1.74 7.04
CA VAL A 303 -6.00 -1.17 6.58
C VAL A 303 -6.01 -1.17 5.05
N GLN A 304 -5.53 -0.09 4.43
CA GLN A 304 -5.38 0.01 2.98
C GLN A 304 -3.96 0.43 2.63
N GLY A 305 -3.11 -0.53 2.24
CA GLY A 305 -1.68 -0.31 2.01
C GLY A 305 -0.86 -0.44 3.30
N GLY A 306 0.15 0.40 3.43
CA GLY A 306 1.19 0.30 4.46
C GLY A 306 2.45 -0.32 3.90
N SER A 307 3.58 0.37 4.09
CA SER A 307 4.86 0.05 3.47
C SER A 307 5.79 -0.68 4.41
N ALA A 308 6.53 -1.61 3.85
CA ALA A 308 7.66 -2.27 4.47
C ALA A 308 8.79 -2.43 3.44
N PHE A 309 10.00 -2.73 3.89
CA PHE A 309 11.14 -2.94 3.01
C PHE A 309 11.85 -4.24 3.36
N ALA A 310 12.00 -5.09 2.35
CA ALA A 310 12.68 -6.38 2.46
C ALA A 310 14.10 -6.31 1.89
N VAL A 311 14.98 -7.18 2.36
CA VAL A 311 16.33 -7.36 1.82
C VAL A 311 16.36 -8.59 0.93
N SER A 312 16.98 -8.47 -0.24
CA SER A 312 17.21 -9.62 -1.13
C SER A 312 18.11 -10.66 -0.45
N ALA A 313 17.77 -11.94 -0.60
CA ALA A 313 18.62 -13.04 -0.13
C ALA A 313 19.99 -13.06 -0.84
N GLU A 314 20.07 -12.48 -2.04
CA GLU A 314 21.26 -12.42 -2.87
C GLU A 314 22.06 -11.12 -2.73
N SER A 315 21.66 -10.24 -1.79
CA SER A 315 22.46 -9.04 -1.53
C SER A 315 23.83 -9.40 -0.99
N ASP A 316 24.88 -8.87 -1.64
CA ASP A 316 26.26 -9.00 -1.18
C ASP A 316 26.57 -8.08 0.02
N VAL A 317 25.67 -7.15 0.33
CA VAL A 317 25.83 -6.10 1.35
C VAL A 317 24.66 -6.04 2.35
N PRO A 318 24.18 -7.19 2.87
CA PRO A 318 22.95 -7.23 3.66
C PRO A 318 23.04 -6.41 4.96
N ALA A 319 24.20 -6.35 5.60
CA ALA A 319 24.39 -5.56 6.81
C ALA A 319 24.21 -4.03 6.55
N ALA A 320 24.73 -3.55 5.41
CA ALA A 320 24.56 -2.16 5.00
C ALA A 320 23.10 -1.85 4.63
N ALA A 321 22.42 -2.79 3.95
CA ALA A 321 20.98 -2.69 3.64
C ALA A 321 20.15 -2.62 4.93
N VAL A 322 20.37 -3.51 5.89
CA VAL A 322 19.68 -3.50 7.19
C VAL A 322 19.96 -2.20 7.94
N ARG A 323 21.22 -1.70 7.95
CA ARG A 323 21.56 -0.41 8.58
C ARG A 323 20.72 0.75 8.03
N PHE A 324 20.58 0.84 6.70
CA PHE A 324 19.72 1.86 6.09
C PHE A 324 18.25 1.68 6.48
N LEU A 325 17.73 0.45 6.44
CA LEU A 325 16.32 0.18 6.77
C LEU A 325 16.01 0.45 8.25
N ARG A 326 16.92 0.12 9.16
CA ARG A 326 16.77 0.49 10.58
C ARG A 326 16.72 2.00 10.74
N TRP A 327 17.64 2.74 10.12
CA TRP A 327 17.63 4.19 10.12
C TRP A 327 16.31 4.74 9.56
N LEU A 328 15.85 4.21 8.42
CA LEU A 328 14.61 4.64 7.76
C LEU A 328 13.37 4.46 8.66
N SER A 329 13.32 3.40 9.46
CA SER A 329 12.19 3.12 10.35
C SER A 329 12.28 3.87 11.69
N THR A 330 13.47 4.04 12.25
CA THR A 330 13.63 4.44 13.67
C THR A 330 14.21 5.82 13.90
N ASP A 331 14.90 6.42 12.89
CA ASP A 331 15.58 7.70 13.11
C ASP A 331 14.58 8.87 13.17
N PRO A 332 14.65 9.73 14.19
CA PRO A 332 13.79 10.90 14.31
C PRO A 332 13.86 11.87 13.12
N ALA A 333 15.00 11.92 12.41
CA ALA A 333 15.14 12.79 11.24
C ALA A 333 14.21 12.33 10.12
N VAL A 334 14.03 11.02 9.91
CA VAL A 334 13.11 10.46 8.92
C VAL A 334 11.68 10.90 9.19
N ALA A 335 11.23 10.76 10.43
CA ALA A 335 9.88 11.18 10.83
C ALA A 335 9.66 12.68 10.56
N LYS A 336 10.64 13.54 10.92
CA LYS A 336 10.58 14.99 10.65
C LYS A 336 10.58 15.34 9.17
N ILE A 337 11.48 14.70 8.39
CA ILE A 337 11.56 14.90 6.93
C ILE A 337 10.22 14.52 6.30
N GLY A 338 9.64 13.38 6.69
CA GLY A 338 8.35 12.92 6.17
C GLY A 338 7.24 13.94 6.30
N THR A 339 7.15 14.67 7.42
CA THR A 339 6.11 15.69 7.63
C THR A 339 6.22 16.90 6.71
N THR A 340 7.32 17.07 5.98
CA THR A 340 7.49 18.18 5.03
C THR A 340 6.82 17.96 3.68
N PHE A 341 6.48 16.71 3.32
CA PHE A 341 5.91 16.38 2.00
C PHE A 341 4.76 15.36 2.04
N THR A 342 4.55 14.71 3.18
CA THR A 342 3.47 13.77 3.41
C THR A 342 3.04 13.84 4.87
N THR A 343 2.07 13.02 5.27
CA THR A 343 1.75 12.81 6.68
C THR A 343 2.09 11.37 6.99
N PRO A 344 3.34 11.08 7.40
CA PRO A 344 3.76 9.73 7.71
C PRO A 344 3.01 9.23 8.94
N PHE A 345 2.64 7.96 8.93
CA PHE A 345 2.12 7.29 10.11
C PHE A 345 2.99 6.07 10.42
N PRO A 346 4.20 6.32 11.02
CA PRO A 346 5.21 5.30 11.24
C PRO A 346 4.69 4.06 11.98
N GLY A 347 5.12 2.89 11.53
CA GLY A 347 4.90 1.63 12.23
C GLY A 347 5.67 1.54 13.55
N TYR A 348 6.83 2.21 13.64
CA TYR A 348 7.64 2.33 14.85
C TYR A 348 7.11 3.47 15.74
N LEU A 349 6.62 3.15 16.95
CA LEU A 349 5.88 4.07 17.81
C LEU A 349 6.68 5.31 18.25
N PRO A 350 7.99 5.21 18.62
CA PRO A 350 8.77 6.40 18.90
C PRO A 350 8.89 7.37 17.73
N SER A 351 9.04 6.86 16.50
CA SER A 351 9.07 7.68 15.28
C SER A 351 7.71 8.34 15.01
N ARG A 352 6.60 7.66 15.34
CA ARG A 352 5.25 8.21 15.23
C ARG A 352 5.07 9.41 16.16
N ALA A 353 5.51 9.32 17.42
CA ALA A 353 5.46 10.44 18.37
C ALA A 353 6.29 11.65 17.88
N VAL A 354 7.43 11.40 17.21
CA VAL A 354 8.23 12.47 16.59
C VAL A 354 7.50 13.09 15.41
N ALA A 355 6.87 12.27 14.54
CA ALA A 355 6.11 12.75 13.39
C ALA A 355 4.90 13.60 13.84
N GLU A 356 4.15 13.14 14.83
CA GLU A 356 3.04 13.88 15.43
C GLU A 356 3.49 15.26 15.96
N LYS A 357 4.56 15.29 16.76
CA LYS A 357 5.12 16.54 17.30
C LYS A 357 5.64 17.48 16.19
N ALA A 358 6.18 16.95 15.12
CA ALA A 358 6.70 17.71 14.00
C ALA A 358 5.61 18.15 13.01
N TYR A 359 4.47 17.50 13.02
CA TYR A 359 3.34 17.81 12.16
C TYR A 359 2.73 19.15 12.58
N LYS A 360 2.80 20.11 11.67
CA LYS A 360 2.31 21.47 11.95
C LYS A 360 0.81 21.63 11.73
N GLY A 361 0.14 20.56 11.32
CA GLY A 361 -1.28 20.61 10.97
C GLY A 361 -1.56 21.57 9.81
N GLY A 362 -2.76 22.12 9.81
CA GLY A 362 -3.09 23.28 8.99
C GLY A 362 -3.86 22.96 7.71
N TYR A 363 -4.13 21.69 7.41
CA TYR A 363 -5.10 21.34 6.37
C TYR A 363 -6.48 21.01 6.96
N PHE A 364 -6.51 20.28 8.06
CA PHE A 364 -7.73 19.86 8.74
C PHE A 364 -8.17 20.84 9.81
N LEU A 365 -9.49 20.99 10.00
CA LEU A 365 -10.08 21.86 11.01
C LEU A 365 -10.34 21.08 12.29
N GLY A 366 -9.79 21.57 13.40
CA GLY A 366 -10.23 21.27 14.76
C GLY A 366 -9.81 19.93 15.36
N ASP A 367 -9.47 18.90 14.55
CA ASP A 367 -9.19 17.56 15.08
C ASP A 367 -7.71 17.18 14.95
N PRO A 368 -7.12 16.56 15.97
CA PRO A 368 -5.76 16.07 15.92
C PRO A 368 -5.69 14.82 15.02
N VAL A 369 -5.22 14.97 13.80
CA VAL A 369 -5.11 13.89 12.80
C VAL A 369 -4.41 12.64 13.38
N TYR A 370 -3.27 12.83 14.06
CA TYR A 370 -2.53 11.71 14.65
C TYR A 370 -3.31 11.01 15.75
N GLY A 371 -4.06 11.74 16.59
CA GLY A 371 -4.91 11.14 17.63
C GLY A 371 -5.99 10.23 17.04
N VAL A 372 -6.64 10.67 15.96
CA VAL A 372 -7.66 9.85 15.25
C VAL A 372 -7.02 8.63 14.57
N LEU A 373 -5.87 8.81 13.91
CA LEU A 373 -5.16 7.71 13.29
C LEU A 373 -4.64 6.69 14.31
N ASP A 374 -4.17 7.14 15.48
CA ASP A 374 -3.75 6.27 16.58
C ASP A 374 -4.92 5.48 17.16
N GLU A 375 -6.07 6.13 17.34
CA GLU A 375 -7.30 5.46 17.76
C GLU A 375 -7.73 4.40 16.75
N ALA A 376 -7.69 4.72 15.45
CA ALA A 376 -7.98 3.78 14.37
C ALA A 376 -6.97 2.60 14.38
N ALA A 377 -5.67 2.88 14.50
CA ALA A 377 -4.62 1.86 14.48
C ALA A 377 -4.76 0.83 15.62
N ARG A 378 -5.23 1.26 16.81
CA ARG A 378 -5.53 0.34 17.92
C ARG A 378 -6.74 -0.56 17.70
N ARG A 379 -7.56 -0.26 16.69
CA ARG A 379 -8.79 -0.97 16.34
C ARG A 379 -8.65 -1.85 15.11
N VAL A 380 -7.45 -1.99 14.58
CA VAL A 380 -7.15 -2.90 13.46
C VAL A 380 -7.23 -4.33 13.98
N PRO A 381 -8.17 -5.18 13.48
CA PRO A 381 -8.23 -6.58 13.87
C PRO A 381 -7.04 -7.35 13.32
N ASP A 382 -6.79 -8.53 13.87
CA ASP A 382 -5.81 -9.46 13.32
C ASP A 382 -6.17 -9.86 11.88
N TRP A 383 -5.15 -9.93 11.04
CA TRP A 383 -5.31 -10.24 9.63
C TRP A 383 -4.11 -11.02 9.11
N THR A 384 -4.37 -12.05 8.34
CA THR A 384 -3.35 -12.83 7.64
C THR A 384 -3.44 -12.55 6.14
N TRP A 385 -2.32 -12.16 5.55
CA TRP A 385 -2.24 -12.00 4.10
C TRP A 385 -2.02 -13.34 3.42
N GLY A 386 -2.88 -13.68 2.47
CA GLY A 386 -2.75 -14.89 1.69
C GLY A 386 -1.61 -14.84 0.67
N PRO A 387 -1.16 -16.01 0.17
CA PRO A 387 -0.01 -16.10 -0.73
C PRO A 387 -0.25 -15.48 -2.11
N ASN A 388 -1.49 -15.10 -2.43
CA ASN A 388 -1.88 -14.42 -3.67
C ASN A 388 -2.80 -13.22 -3.42
N ALA A 389 -2.60 -12.49 -2.33
CA ALA A 389 -3.46 -11.36 -1.96
C ALA A 389 -3.54 -10.31 -3.08
N LEU A 390 -2.42 -9.97 -3.73
CA LEU A 390 -2.39 -9.00 -4.83
C LEU A 390 -3.17 -9.48 -6.05
N GLY A 391 -3.04 -10.77 -6.41
CA GLY A 391 -3.83 -11.37 -7.50
C GLY A 391 -5.32 -11.34 -7.18
N LEU A 392 -5.69 -11.58 -5.92
CA LEU A 392 -7.07 -11.55 -5.48
C LEU A 392 -7.65 -10.12 -5.54
N PHE A 393 -6.86 -9.10 -5.22
CA PHE A 393 -7.29 -7.71 -5.37
C PHE A 393 -7.58 -7.33 -6.82
N SER A 394 -6.78 -7.84 -7.77
CA SER A 394 -7.05 -7.65 -9.18
C SER A 394 -8.31 -8.41 -9.61
N THR A 395 -8.45 -9.67 -9.21
CA THR A 395 -9.62 -10.50 -9.53
C THR A 395 -10.92 -9.87 -9.01
N ILE A 396 -10.95 -9.43 -7.75
CA ILE A 396 -12.17 -8.80 -7.22
C ILE A 396 -12.46 -7.46 -7.89
N ALA A 397 -11.43 -6.64 -8.20
CA ALA A 397 -11.63 -5.39 -8.92
C ALA A 397 -12.20 -5.62 -10.33
N ASP A 398 -11.78 -6.68 -11.04
CA ASP A 398 -12.33 -7.06 -12.33
C ASP A 398 -13.82 -7.44 -12.21
N HIS A 399 -14.18 -8.24 -11.21
CA HIS A 399 -15.59 -8.60 -10.95
C HIS A 399 -16.43 -7.41 -10.51
N LEU A 400 -15.89 -6.53 -9.65
CA LEU A 400 -16.58 -5.31 -9.22
C LEU A 400 -16.86 -4.35 -10.39
N GLY A 401 -16.00 -4.35 -11.42
CA GLY A 401 -16.18 -3.52 -12.63
C GLY A 401 -17.52 -3.74 -13.32
N GLY A 402 -18.06 -4.95 -13.28
CA GLY A 402 -19.38 -5.30 -13.84
C GLY A 402 -20.56 -4.68 -13.10
N VAL A 403 -20.40 -4.27 -11.86
CA VAL A 403 -21.46 -3.61 -11.06
C VAL A 403 -21.84 -2.27 -11.67
N LYS A 404 -20.87 -1.53 -12.19
CA LYS A 404 -21.11 -0.23 -12.85
C LYS A 404 -22.02 -0.33 -14.08
N THR A 405 -21.94 -1.44 -14.80
CA THR A 405 -22.74 -1.70 -16.00
C THR A 405 -24.04 -2.45 -15.72
N GLY A 406 -24.28 -2.84 -14.46
CA GLY A 406 -25.40 -3.66 -14.05
C GLY A 406 -25.33 -5.12 -14.50
N SER A 407 -24.17 -5.59 -15.00
CA SER A 407 -23.99 -6.98 -15.45
C SER A 407 -23.79 -7.96 -14.29
N THR A 408 -23.49 -7.45 -13.08
CA THR A 408 -23.37 -8.25 -11.85
C THR A 408 -23.76 -7.41 -10.63
N THR A 409 -23.85 -8.05 -9.47
CA THR A 409 -24.01 -7.40 -8.16
C THR A 409 -22.70 -7.54 -7.36
N LEU A 410 -22.49 -6.68 -6.35
CA LEU A 410 -21.34 -6.79 -5.46
C LEU A 410 -21.30 -8.16 -4.76
N THR A 411 -22.45 -8.69 -4.33
CA THR A 411 -22.55 -10.01 -3.69
C THR A 411 -22.16 -11.13 -4.66
N ALA A 412 -22.60 -11.08 -5.92
CA ALA A 412 -22.23 -12.06 -6.93
C ALA A 412 -20.72 -11.99 -7.26
N ALA A 413 -20.17 -10.77 -7.37
CA ALA A 413 -18.73 -10.54 -7.57
C ALA A 413 -17.90 -11.15 -6.44
N VAL A 414 -18.33 -10.98 -5.18
CA VAL A 414 -17.66 -11.56 -4.00
C VAL A 414 -17.65 -13.09 -4.06
N ARG A 415 -18.79 -13.74 -4.35
CA ARG A 415 -18.88 -15.19 -4.46
C ARG A 415 -18.04 -15.77 -5.59
N GLN A 416 -18.01 -15.07 -6.74
CA GLN A 416 -17.14 -15.48 -7.84
C GLN A 416 -15.66 -15.36 -7.43
N THR A 417 -15.29 -14.28 -6.73
CA THR A 417 -13.94 -14.09 -6.21
C THR A 417 -13.53 -15.19 -5.23
N GLN A 418 -14.44 -15.66 -4.37
CA GLN A 418 -14.20 -16.82 -3.49
C GLN A 418 -13.85 -18.07 -4.29
N ALA A 419 -14.63 -18.38 -5.32
CA ALA A 419 -14.37 -19.54 -6.16
C ALA A 419 -13.02 -19.44 -6.87
N ASP A 420 -12.70 -18.27 -7.43
CA ASP A 420 -11.43 -18.01 -8.12
C ASP A 420 -10.23 -18.08 -7.16
N ALA A 421 -10.38 -17.58 -5.93
CA ALA A 421 -9.35 -17.64 -4.89
C ALA A 421 -9.01 -19.09 -4.53
N VAL A 422 -10.02 -19.92 -4.28
CA VAL A 422 -9.85 -21.36 -3.98
C VAL A 422 -9.19 -22.08 -5.15
N ALA A 423 -9.68 -21.86 -6.39
CA ALA A 423 -9.11 -22.46 -7.59
C ALA A 423 -7.65 -22.06 -7.81
N ASN A 424 -7.31 -20.79 -7.58
CA ASN A 424 -5.94 -20.29 -7.70
C ASN A 424 -4.98 -20.94 -6.71
N LEU A 425 -5.36 -21.07 -5.43
CA LEU A 425 -4.48 -21.70 -4.45
C LEU A 425 -4.29 -23.20 -4.75
N ARG A 426 -5.35 -23.91 -5.15
CA ARG A 426 -5.27 -25.32 -5.57
C ARG A 426 -4.38 -25.52 -6.79
N SER A 427 -4.47 -24.65 -7.79
CA SER A 427 -3.61 -24.71 -9.00
C SER A 427 -2.12 -24.52 -8.70
N ARG A 428 -1.81 -23.90 -7.55
CA ARG A 428 -0.44 -23.76 -7.04
C ARG A 428 0.01 -24.92 -6.14
N GLY A 429 -0.79 -25.98 -6.02
CA GLY A 429 -0.50 -27.15 -5.18
C GLY A 429 -0.68 -26.90 -3.68
N LEU A 430 -1.36 -25.82 -3.29
CA LEU A 430 -1.63 -25.52 -1.88
C LEU A 430 -2.89 -26.26 -1.42
N THR A 431 -2.84 -26.80 -0.20
CA THR A 431 -4.02 -27.40 0.43
C THR A 431 -4.99 -26.31 0.87
N VAL A 432 -6.25 -26.42 0.42
CA VAL A 432 -7.31 -25.48 0.75
C VAL A 432 -8.45 -26.22 1.42
N LEU A 433 -8.80 -25.79 2.63
CA LEU A 433 -9.98 -26.28 3.37
C LEU A 433 -11.23 -25.59 2.86
N GLU A 434 -12.32 -26.33 2.72
CA GLU A 434 -13.64 -25.81 2.35
C GLU A 434 -14.46 -25.49 3.60
N GLY A 435 -15.36 -24.52 3.47
CA GLY A 435 -16.31 -24.14 4.51
C GLY A 435 -15.84 -23.06 5.47
N THR A 436 -16.82 -22.39 6.06
CA THR A 436 -16.65 -21.45 7.17
C THR A 436 -16.36 -22.24 8.44
N GLY A 437 -15.17 -22.13 9.02
CA GLY A 437 -14.84 -22.65 10.34
C GLY A 437 -15.16 -21.66 11.41
#